data_25506dac127cb7b32b6f3e8407d81b8f
#
_entry.id   25506dac127cb7b32b6f3e8407d81b8f
#
_cell.length_a   1.000
_cell.length_b   1.000
_cell.length_c   1.000
_cell.angle_alpha   90.00
_cell.angle_beta   90.00
_cell.angle_gamma   90.00
#
_symmetry.space_group_name_H-M   'P 1'
#
loop_
_entity.id
_entity.type
_entity.pdbx_description
1 polymer ?
#
loop_
_entity_poly.entity_id
_entity_poly.type
_entity_poly.pdbx_seq_one_letter_code
_entity_poly.pdbx_strand_id
1 'polypeptide(L)'
;MFENLSEKLQRAFKTLRGQAVLNEENMQEALREIRLALLEADVNFKVVKHLIDQIQAKAMGQEVATALSPGEQVIKIVRDELVAILGKDTAKLKFASQPPTVVLMAGLQGSGKTTTSGKLANWLKNGGHRPLLVSVDVYRPAARQQLKVVAGAIKANIYEGEVTEANTATVERLVKEARREAINTGSDVLIVDTAGRLHIDDQLMEEMQSLKKLLSPSEILFVADAMTGQDAVKSADEFHKKLTLTGVVLTKMDGDARGGAALSIRNVTGQPIKFIGVGEKYDALEPFHPDRIVSRILGMGDILSLIEKAEQQIDRKKAEEMASRALAGDGFSLEDFRDQLRQVRKMGSIQSLIGMLPSIGPFSGLQKAADKVDENQINRVEAIINSMTVYERNHHEAINGSRRKRIARGSGTSVQEVNNLLRQYAQMKKMFKQMGKPSFARRMAGMKMPGM
;
A
#
# COMPACT_ATOMS: atom_id res chain seq x y z
N MET A 1 4.43 -0.59 7.83
CA MET A 1 4.06 0.82 7.49
C MET A 1 3.47 1.49 8.73
N PHE A 2 4.06 2.56 9.22
CA PHE A 2 3.63 3.37 10.39
C PHE A 2 3.60 2.66 11.77
N GLU A 3 4.18 1.50 11.95
CA GLU A 3 4.06 0.69 13.17
C GLU A 3 4.56 1.43 14.41
N ASN A 4 5.75 1.99 14.34
CA ASN A 4 6.34 2.76 15.46
C ASN A 4 5.49 3.98 15.85
N LEU A 5 5.02 4.77 14.86
CA LEU A 5 4.16 5.92 15.09
C LEU A 5 2.80 5.48 15.68
N SER A 6 2.21 4.43 15.11
CA SER A 6 0.94 3.86 15.55
C SER A 6 1.02 3.39 17.01
N GLU A 7 2.05 2.61 17.39
CA GLU A 7 2.23 2.14 18.76
C GLU A 7 2.33 3.29 19.79
N LYS A 8 3.09 4.34 19.43
CA LYS A 8 3.27 5.49 20.33
C LYS A 8 1.98 6.29 20.48
N LEU A 9 1.28 6.54 19.39
CA LEU A 9 -0.02 7.22 19.45
C LEU A 9 -1.05 6.40 20.24
N GLN A 10 -1.05 5.07 20.08
CA GLN A 10 -1.94 4.21 20.87
C GLN A 10 -1.64 4.25 22.36
N ARG A 11 -0.35 4.37 22.78
CA ARG A 11 0.01 4.55 24.18
C ARG A 11 -0.57 5.85 24.72
N ALA A 12 -0.37 6.98 24.02
CA ALA A 12 -0.96 8.26 24.37
C ALA A 12 -2.50 8.18 24.49
N PHE A 13 -3.16 7.50 23.56
CA PHE A 13 -4.60 7.32 23.59
C PHE A 13 -5.09 6.38 24.69
N LYS A 14 -4.29 5.39 25.09
CA LYS A 14 -4.62 4.50 26.21
C LYS A 14 -4.68 5.26 27.53
N THR A 15 -3.77 6.20 27.73
CA THR A 15 -3.75 7.09 28.90
C THR A 15 -5.04 7.94 28.93
N LEU A 16 -5.48 8.48 27.79
CA LEU A 16 -6.71 9.26 27.69
C LEU A 16 -7.99 8.43 27.91
N ARG A 17 -8.06 7.22 27.37
CA ARG A 17 -9.23 6.33 27.51
C ARG A 17 -9.50 5.88 28.95
N GLY A 18 -8.49 5.84 29.81
CA GLY A 18 -8.62 5.49 31.21
C GLY A 18 -9.16 6.62 32.10
N GLN A 19 -9.33 7.82 31.56
CA GLN A 19 -9.75 9.02 32.32
C GLN A 19 -11.26 9.24 32.21
N ALA A 20 -11.92 9.29 33.36
CA ALA A 20 -13.36 9.58 33.43
C ALA A 20 -13.69 11.05 33.13
N VAL A 21 -12.73 11.96 33.35
CA VAL A 21 -12.83 13.39 33.09
C VAL A 21 -11.51 13.87 32.48
N LEU A 22 -11.57 14.58 31.36
CA LEU A 22 -10.42 15.29 30.82
C LEU A 22 -10.27 16.62 31.53
N ASN A 23 -9.19 16.76 32.28
CA ASN A 23 -8.76 18.05 32.81
C ASN A 23 -7.64 18.61 31.91
N GLU A 24 -7.27 19.87 32.14
CA GLU A 24 -6.24 20.55 31.37
C GLU A 24 -4.88 19.85 31.46
N GLU A 25 -4.54 19.27 32.61
CA GLU A 25 -3.30 18.57 32.85
C GLU A 25 -3.18 17.27 32.04
N ASN A 26 -4.21 16.42 32.08
CA ASN A 26 -4.28 15.17 31.29
C ASN A 26 -4.21 15.43 29.79
N MET A 27 -4.83 16.54 29.35
CA MET A 27 -4.82 16.95 27.95
C MET A 27 -3.43 17.39 27.53
N GLN A 28 -2.74 18.20 28.33
CA GLN A 28 -1.38 18.66 28.03
C GLN A 28 -0.39 17.51 28.00
N GLU A 29 -0.53 16.55 28.90
CA GLU A 29 0.32 15.33 28.90
C GLU A 29 0.12 14.53 27.61
N ALA A 30 -1.12 14.25 27.21
CA ALA A 30 -1.42 13.52 26.00
C ALA A 30 -0.94 14.25 24.73
N LEU A 31 -1.15 15.56 24.65
CA LEU A 31 -0.65 16.39 23.55
C LEU A 31 0.87 16.39 23.48
N ARG A 32 1.57 16.33 24.62
CA ARG A 32 3.02 16.20 24.69
C ARG A 32 3.47 14.85 24.13
N GLU A 33 2.81 13.75 24.52
CA GLU A 33 3.12 12.42 24.00
C GLU A 33 2.88 12.33 22.48
N ILE A 34 1.73 12.85 21.99
CA ILE A 34 1.42 12.92 20.57
C ILE A 34 2.49 13.73 19.81
N ARG A 35 2.89 14.88 20.36
CA ARG A 35 3.94 15.72 19.78
C ARG A 35 5.26 14.95 19.65
N LEU A 36 5.68 14.26 20.71
CA LEU A 36 6.91 13.46 20.72
C LEU A 36 6.82 12.32 19.68
N ALA A 37 5.72 11.60 19.63
CA ALA A 37 5.50 10.52 18.67
C ALA A 37 5.62 11.00 17.20
N LEU A 38 5.06 12.16 16.90
CA LEU A 38 5.14 12.75 15.55
C LEU A 38 6.55 13.24 15.19
N LEU A 39 7.26 13.86 16.15
CA LEU A 39 8.66 14.28 15.93
C LEU A 39 9.59 13.10 15.72
N GLU A 40 9.44 12.03 16.50
CA GLU A 40 10.21 10.80 16.34
C GLU A 40 9.87 10.05 15.03
N ALA A 41 8.66 10.24 14.50
CA ALA A 41 8.27 9.78 13.17
C ALA A 41 8.80 10.68 12.05
N ASP A 42 9.67 11.64 12.37
CA ASP A 42 10.27 12.59 11.41
C ASP A 42 9.26 13.50 10.71
N VAL A 43 8.17 13.87 11.40
CA VAL A 43 7.25 14.91 10.92
C VAL A 43 7.89 16.28 11.08
N ASN A 44 7.73 17.14 10.10
CA ASN A 44 8.27 18.51 10.13
C ASN A 44 7.76 19.29 11.36
N PHE A 45 8.67 19.95 12.08
CA PHE A 45 8.37 20.66 13.33
C PHE A 45 7.22 21.68 13.18
N LYS A 46 7.17 22.43 12.09
CA LYS A 46 6.09 23.40 11.84
C LYS A 46 4.74 22.73 11.69
N VAL A 47 4.72 21.58 11.03
CA VAL A 47 3.51 20.76 10.85
C VAL A 47 3.04 20.21 12.19
N VAL A 48 3.95 19.66 12.99
CA VAL A 48 3.64 19.16 14.34
C VAL A 48 3.10 20.26 15.23
N LYS A 49 3.74 21.44 15.24
CA LYS A 49 3.28 22.58 16.03
C LYS A 49 1.86 22.99 15.64
N HIS A 50 1.64 23.20 14.34
CA HIS A 50 0.31 23.56 13.82
C HIS A 50 -0.76 22.52 14.19
N LEU A 51 -0.45 21.23 14.04
CA LEU A 51 -1.38 20.15 14.39
C LEU A 51 -1.74 20.17 15.88
N ILE A 52 -0.76 20.28 16.76
CA ILE A 52 -0.98 20.31 18.21
C ILE A 52 -1.81 21.53 18.61
N ASP A 53 -1.50 22.72 18.04
CA ASP A 53 -2.25 23.95 18.32
C ASP A 53 -3.73 23.82 17.88
N GLN A 54 -4.00 23.19 16.71
CA GLN A 54 -5.36 22.94 16.24
C GLN A 54 -6.11 21.92 17.11
N ILE A 55 -5.46 20.83 17.51
CA ILE A 55 -6.06 19.82 18.39
C ILE A 55 -6.42 20.46 19.73
N GLN A 56 -5.51 21.24 20.31
CA GLN A 56 -5.74 21.92 21.60
C GLN A 56 -6.92 22.90 21.50
N ALA A 57 -6.96 23.76 20.47
CA ALA A 57 -8.03 24.73 20.27
C ALA A 57 -9.39 24.05 20.14
N LYS A 58 -9.47 22.94 19.40
CA LYS A 58 -10.74 22.21 19.20
C LYS A 58 -11.14 21.39 20.41
N ALA A 59 -10.19 20.82 21.14
CA ALA A 59 -10.48 20.06 22.35
C ALA A 59 -10.98 20.93 23.50
N MET A 60 -10.50 22.18 23.63
CA MET A 60 -10.94 23.12 24.66
C MET A 60 -12.26 23.84 24.34
N GLY A 61 -12.68 23.88 23.06
CA GLY A 61 -13.84 24.61 22.60
C GLY A 61 -15.12 23.79 22.39
N GLN A 62 -15.06 22.47 22.53
CA GLN A 62 -16.21 21.60 22.31
C GLN A 62 -16.91 21.24 23.62
N GLU A 63 -18.20 21.55 23.72
CA GLU A 63 -19.12 20.90 24.65
C GLU A 63 -19.09 19.38 24.40
N VAL A 64 -18.93 18.61 25.48
CA VAL A 64 -18.82 17.16 25.44
C VAL A 64 -20.08 16.60 24.75
N ALA A 65 -19.90 16.06 23.51
CA ALA A 65 -20.98 15.35 22.85
C ALA A 65 -21.35 14.13 23.71
N THR A 66 -22.60 14.08 24.16
CA THR A 66 -23.12 13.12 25.15
C THR A 66 -22.97 11.63 24.78
N ALA A 67 -22.54 11.32 23.55
CA ALA A 67 -22.42 9.96 23.03
C ALA A 67 -21.00 9.36 23.07
N LEU A 68 -19.94 10.17 23.30
CA LEU A 68 -18.53 9.71 23.29
C LEU A 68 -17.87 10.03 24.64
N SER A 69 -16.99 9.15 25.10
CA SER A 69 -16.12 9.48 26.24
C SER A 69 -15.17 10.63 25.87
N PRO A 70 -14.72 11.42 26.86
CA PRO A 70 -13.80 12.53 26.62
C PRO A 70 -12.54 12.12 25.84
N GLY A 71 -11.96 10.96 26.16
CA GLY A 71 -10.80 10.43 25.45
C GLY A 71 -11.09 10.06 23.99
N GLU A 72 -12.28 9.55 23.69
CA GLU A 72 -12.69 9.23 22.29
C GLU A 72 -12.88 10.49 21.46
N GLN A 73 -13.34 11.59 22.07
CA GLN A 73 -13.45 12.86 21.40
C GLN A 73 -12.10 13.43 20.98
N VAL A 74 -11.08 13.34 21.83
CA VAL A 74 -9.72 13.77 21.48
C VAL A 74 -9.18 12.91 20.34
N ILE A 75 -9.36 11.60 20.38
CA ILE A 75 -8.93 10.69 19.30
C ILE A 75 -9.62 11.07 17.98
N LYS A 76 -10.92 11.42 18.02
CA LYS A 76 -11.65 11.89 16.83
C LYS A 76 -11.07 13.22 16.31
N ILE A 77 -10.78 14.18 17.20
CA ILE A 77 -10.18 15.45 16.79
C ILE A 77 -8.80 15.21 16.15
N VAL A 78 -7.93 14.38 16.77
CA VAL A 78 -6.64 14.03 16.22
C VAL A 78 -6.77 13.40 14.83
N ARG A 79 -7.72 12.45 14.65
CA ARG A 79 -8.01 11.84 13.36
C ARG A 79 -8.42 12.89 12.31
N ASP A 80 -9.37 13.73 12.65
CA ASP A 80 -9.91 14.71 11.72
C ASP A 80 -8.86 15.75 11.31
N GLU A 81 -7.97 16.14 12.22
CA GLU A 81 -6.83 17.03 11.93
C GLU A 81 -5.77 16.37 11.05
N LEU A 82 -5.44 15.10 11.31
CA LEU A 82 -4.52 14.33 10.48
C LEU A 82 -5.07 14.17 9.05
N VAL A 83 -6.39 13.89 8.91
CA VAL A 83 -7.04 13.81 7.61
C VAL A 83 -7.02 15.18 6.91
N ALA A 84 -7.24 16.28 7.63
CA ALA A 84 -7.15 17.63 7.06
C ALA A 84 -5.76 17.94 6.49
N ILE A 85 -4.70 17.56 7.22
CA ILE A 85 -3.29 17.73 6.78
C ILE A 85 -3.01 16.88 5.54
N LEU A 86 -3.40 15.62 5.51
CA LEU A 86 -3.16 14.73 4.36
C LEU A 86 -4.09 15.01 3.17
N GLY A 87 -5.21 15.72 3.40
CA GLY A 87 -6.26 15.99 2.44
C GLY A 87 -7.49 15.17 2.68
N LYS A 88 -8.65 15.81 2.49
CA LYS A 88 -9.94 15.16 2.74
C LYS A 88 -10.27 14.08 1.71
N ASP A 89 -9.87 14.31 0.44
CA ASP A 89 -10.27 13.48 -0.68
C ASP A 89 -9.08 12.84 -1.38
N THR A 90 -9.32 11.68 -1.99
CA THR A 90 -8.37 11.01 -2.88
C THR A 90 -8.18 11.82 -4.14
N ALA A 91 -6.95 12.29 -4.38
CA ALA A 91 -6.63 13.09 -5.54
C ALA A 91 -6.44 12.18 -6.79
N LYS A 92 -7.29 12.36 -7.79
CA LYS A 92 -7.23 11.63 -9.06
C LYS A 92 -6.20 12.24 -10.02
N LEU A 93 -5.75 11.46 -11.00
CA LEU A 93 -5.01 11.99 -12.15
C LEU A 93 -5.92 12.87 -13.00
N LYS A 94 -5.35 13.96 -13.50
CA LYS A 94 -6.02 14.86 -14.44
C LYS A 94 -5.70 14.42 -15.86
N PHE A 95 -6.70 13.97 -16.58
CA PHE A 95 -6.57 13.62 -17.98
C PHE A 95 -6.77 14.85 -18.87
N ALA A 96 -5.97 14.92 -19.93
CA ALA A 96 -6.13 15.96 -20.95
C ALA A 96 -7.44 15.76 -21.74
N SER A 97 -8.04 16.83 -22.20
CA SER A 97 -9.22 16.78 -23.06
C SER A 97 -8.90 16.18 -24.45
N GLN A 98 -7.65 16.31 -24.88
CA GLN A 98 -7.14 15.71 -26.13
C GLN A 98 -5.95 14.80 -25.79
N PRO A 99 -5.99 13.51 -26.17
CA PRO A 99 -4.89 12.60 -25.98
C PRO A 99 -3.66 12.95 -26.82
N PRO A 100 -2.45 12.57 -26.35
CA PRO A 100 -2.18 11.88 -25.12
C PRO A 100 -2.12 12.81 -23.90
N THR A 101 -2.62 12.31 -22.77
CA THR A 101 -2.34 12.92 -21.46
C THR A 101 -0.86 12.73 -21.14
N VAL A 102 -0.12 13.81 -20.95
CA VAL A 102 1.30 13.73 -20.63
C VAL A 102 1.50 13.77 -19.12
N VAL A 103 2.19 12.75 -18.61
CA VAL A 103 2.60 12.63 -17.21
C VAL A 103 4.13 12.71 -17.13
N LEU A 104 4.66 13.76 -16.53
CA LEU A 104 6.09 13.97 -16.32
C LEU A 104 6.49 13.47 -14.94
N MET A 105 7.43 12.52 -14.87
CA MET A 105 7.91 11.96 -13.61
C MET A 105 9.15 12.73 -13.17
N ALA A 106 9.09 13.41 -12.03
CA ALA A 106 10.16 14.22 -11.45
C ALA A 106 10.67 13.62 -10.14
N GLY A 107 11.92 13.88 -9.76
CA GLY A 107 12.48 13.46 -8.47
C GLY A 107 13.96 13.12 -8.53
N LEU A 108 14.57 12.87 -7.37
CA LEU A 108 15.99 12.57 -7.23
C LEU A 108 16.35 11.15 -7.68
N GLN A 109 17.62 10.88 -7.82
CA GLN A 109 18.15 9.55 -8.09
C GLN A 109 17.80 8.60 -6.93
N GLY A 110 17.40 7.36 -7.25
CA GLY A 110 17.04 6.37 -6.22
C GLY A 110 15.64 6.52 -5.63
N SER A 111 14.90 7.60 -5.96
CA SER A 111 13.52 7.79 -5.47
C SER A 111 12.50 6.81 -6.06
N GLY A 112 12.87 6.02 -7.06
CA GLY A 112 12.01 5.01 -7.68
C GLY A 112 11.22 5.49 -8.89
N LYS A 113 11.62 6.58 -9.58
CA LYS A 113 10.91 7.11 -10.77
C LYS A 113 10.64 6.05 -11.84
N THR A 114 11.68 5.40 -12.33
CA THR A 114 11.57 4.40 -13.40
C THR A 114 10.65 3.25 -13.04
N THR A 115 10.77 2.73 -11.82
CA THR A 115 9.88 1.68 -11.31
C THR A 115 8.44 2.20 -11.16
N THR A 116 8.28 3.43 -10.67
CA THR A 116 6.96 4.07 -10.53
C THR A 116 6.32 4.34 -11.88
N SER A 117 7.09 4.76 -12.88
CA SER A 117 6.61 4.92 -14.26
C SER A 117 5.98 3.63 -14.79
N GLY A 118 6.65 2.49 -14.57
CA GLY A 118 6.11 1.18 -14.93
C GLY A 118 4.88 0.79 -14.12
N LYS A 119 4.91 0.99 -12.79
CA LYS A 119 3.74 0.71 -11.94
C LYS A 119 2.53 1.56 -12.32
N LEU A 120 2.75 2.84 -12.61
CA LEU A 120 1.70 3.75 -13.06
C LEU A 120 1.14 3.31 -14.42
N ALA A 121 2.00 2.91 -15.37
CA ALA A 121 1.57 2.35 -16.63
C ALA A 121 0.71 1.08 -16.44
N ASN A 122 1.12 0.18 -15.54
CA ASN A 122 0.35 -1.02 -15.22
C ASN A 122 -1.01 -0.68 -14.58
N TRP A 123 -1.03 0.26 -13.66
CA TRP A 123 -2.27 0.73 -13.01
C TRP A 123 -3.24 1.35 -14.04
N LEU A 124 -2.74 2.22 -14.91
CA LEU A 124 -3.52 2.84 -16.01
C LEU A 124 -4.07 1.79 -16.98
N LYS A 125 -3.23 0.82 -17.36
CA LYS A 125 -3.64 -0.27 -18.25
C LYS A 125 -4.76 -1.11 -17.66
N ASN A 126 -4.68 -1.42 -16.36
CA ASN A 126 -5.74 -2.13 -15.63
C ASN A 126 -7.03 -1.29 -15.55
N GLY A 127 -6.91 0.03 -15.58
CA GLY A 127 -8.01 1.01 -15.69
C GLY A 127 -8.57 1.21 -17.10
N GLY A 128 -8.09 0.44 -18.09
CA GLY A 128 -8.56 0.53 -19.48
C GLY A 128 -7.85 1.55 -20.37
N HIS A 129 -6.79 2.21 -19.87
CA HIS A 129 -5.97 3.14 -20.63
C HIS A 129 -4.88 2.44 -21.46
N ARG A 130 -4.34 3.14 -22.44
CA ARG A 130 -3.25 2.68 -23.31
C ARG A 130 -2.01 3.55 -23.13
N PRO A 131 -1.22 3.33 -22.05
CA PRO A 131 -0.04 4.12 -21.80
C PRO A 131 1.12 3.78 -22.74
N LEU A 132 1.84 4.82 -23.18
CA LEU A 132 3.14 4.73 -23.81
C LEU A 132 4.20 5.24 -22.82
N LEU A 133 5.25 4.46 -22.61
CA LEU A 133 6.38 4.84 -21.79
C LEU A 133 7.52 5.42 -22.66
N VAL A 134 8.24 6.40 -22.14
CA VAL A 134 9.50 6.86 -22.70
C VAL A 134 10.47 7.21 -21.58
N SER A 135 11.73 6.76 -21.69
CA SER A 135 12.80 7.22 -20.80
C SER A 135 13.64 8.26 -21.54
N VAL A 136 13.78 9.43 -20.93
CA VAL A 136 14.63 10.51 -21.42
C VAL A 136 15.91 10.66 -20.58
N ASP A 137 16.22 9.66 -19.75
CA ASP A 137 17.51 9.59 -19.05
C ASP A 137 18.62 9.18 -20.03
N VAL A 138 19.04 10.13 -20.87
CA VAL A 138 20.06 9.90 -21.88
C VAL A 138 21.47 9.77 -21.28
N TYR A 139 21.65 10.19 -20.03
CA TYR A 139 22.91 10.16 -19.31
C TYR A 139 23.23 8.78 -18.73
N ARG A 140 22.20 7.92 -18.56
CA ARG A 140 22.33 6.58 -17.98
C ARG A 140 21.67 5.53 -18.85
N PRO A 141 22.42 4.89 -19.77
CA PRO A 141 21.86 3.84 -20.64
C PRO A 141 21.18 2.69 -19.87
N ALA A 142 21.69 2.34 -18.70
CA ALA A 142 21.11 1.32 -17.83
C ALA A 142 19.69 1.68 -17.35
N ALA A 143 19.37 2.96 -17.10
CA ALA A 143 18.04 3.40 -16.69
C ALA A 143 17.01 3.22 -17.82
N ARG A 144 17.39 3.52 -19.06
CA ARG A 144 16.55 3.30 -20.25
C ARG A 144 16.30 1.80 -20.47
N GLN A 145 17.35 0.98 -20.35
CA GLN A 145 17.22 -0.48 -20.45
C GLN A 145 16.33 -1.03 -19.30
N GLN A 146 16.44 -0.48 -18.10
CA GLN A 146 15.57 -0.86 -17.00
C GLN A 146 14.10 -0.58 -17.33
N LEU A 147 13.75 0.60 -17.85
CA LEU A 147 12.37 0.91 -18.23
C LEU A 147 11.87 -0.04 -19.33
N LYS A 148 12.72 -0.42 -20.29
CA LYS A 148 12.39 -1.42 -21.33
C LYS A 148 12.03 -2.78 -20.72
N VAL A 149 12.82 -3.25 -19.76
CA VAL A 149 12.55 -4.53 -19.05
C VAL A 149 11.21 -4.43 -18.30
N VAL A 150 10.97 -3.32 -17.61
CA VAL A 150 9.71 -3.08 -16.89
C VAL A 150 8.53 -3.05 -17.86
N ALA A 151 8.63 -2.32 -18.97
CA ALA A 151 7.58 -2.26 -19.99
C ALA A 151 7.24 -3.64 -20.56
N GLY A 152 8.27 -4.45 -20.85
CA GLY A 152 8.11 -5.82 -21.31
C GLY A 152 7.39 -6.71 -20.30
N ALA A 153 7.75 -6.60 -19.01
CA ALA A 153 7.15 -7.39 -17.93
C ALA A 153 5.66 -7.11 -17.76
N ILE A 154 5.24 -5.84 -17.89
CA ILE A 154 3.84 -5.42 -17.77
C ILE A 154 3.10 -5.43 -19.12
N LYS A 155 3.77 -5.76 -20.21
CA LYS A 155 3.24 -5.71 -21.58
C LYS A 155 2.66 -4.33 -21.93
N ALA A 156 3.39 -3.26 -21.60
CA ALA A 156 3.07 -1.90 -21.97
C ALA A 156 3.93 -1.45 -23.16
N ASN A 157 3.41 -0.50 -23.95
CA ASN A 157 4.15 0.08 -25.06
C ASN A 157 5.27 0.99 -24.52
N ILE A 158 6.41 0.97 -25.21
CA ILE A 158 7.56 1.84 -24.90
C ILE A 158 8.09 2.44 -26.21
N TYR A 159 8.40 3.74 -26.17
CA TYR A 159 9.16 4.41 -27.22
C TYR A 159 10.65 4.41 -26.85
N GLU A 160 11.48 3.75 -27.65
CA GLU A 160 12.89 3.59 -27.32
C GLU A 160 13.76 4.74 -27.83
N GLY A 161 13.47 5.26 -29.02
CA GLY A 161 14.22 6.33 -29.67
C GLY A 161 15.75 6.18 -29.65
N GLU A 162 16.43 6.65 -30.63
CA GLU A 162 17.89 6.59 -30.70
C GLU A 162 18.54 7.68 -29.85
N VAL A 163 19.64 7.36 -29.13
CA VAL A 163 20.47 8.31 -28.39
C VAL A 163 21.86 8.31 -29.00
N THR A 164 22.15 9.37 -29.74
CA THR A 164 23.49 9.58 -30.32
C THR A 164 24.39 10.38 -29.38
N GLU A 165 23.81 11.32 -28.66
CA GLU A 165 24.52 12.17 -27.72
C GLU A 165 23.69 12.35 -26.43
N ALA A 166 24.38 12.43 -25.28
CA ALA A 166 23.76 12.64 -23.98
C ALA A 166 23.69 14.16 -23.68
N ASN A 167 22.68 14.82 -24.27
CA ASN A 167 22.45 16.25 -24.10
C ASN A 167 20.96 16.61 -24.09
N THR A 168 20.65 17.86 -23.72
CA THR A 168 19.28 18.36 -23.63
C THR A 168 18.56 18.33 -24.98
N ALA A 169 19.27 18.57 -26.11
CA ALA A 169 18.66 18.50 -27.44
C ALA A 169 18.14 17.11 -27.77
N THR A 170 18.88 16.07 -27.38
CA THR A 170 18.45 14.67 -27.51
C THR A 170 17.23 14.39 -26.63
N VAL A 171 17.19 14.88 -25.40
CA VAL A 171 16.02 14.77 -24.49
C VAL A 171 14.79 15.40 -25.11
N GLU A 172 14.90 16.63 -25.65
CA GLU A 172 13.79 17.32 -26.31
C GLU A 172 13.30 16.60 -27.57
N ARG A 173 14.23 16.07 -28.35
CA ARG A 173 13.88 15.28 -29.55
C ARG A 173 13.09 14.02 -29.17
N LEU A 174 13.60 13.25 -28.20
CA LEU A 174 12.96 12.03 -27.75
C LEU A 174 11.51 12.24 -27.28
N VAL A 175 11.24 13.30 -26.51
CA VAL A 175 9.86 13.55 -26.03
C VAL A 175 8.93 13.98 -27.16
N LYS A 176 9.42 14.75 -28.15
CA LYS A 176 8.65 15.14 -29.35
C LYS A 176 8.28 13.92 -30.18
N GLU A 177 9.25 13.04 -30.40
CA GLU A 177 9.06 11.79 -31.14
C GLU A 177 8.12 10.84 -30.39
N ALA A 178 8.31 10.64 -29.07
CA ALA A 178 7.43 9.83 -28.24
C ALA A 178 5.98 10.34 -28.23
N ARG A 179 5.79 11.68 -28.21
CA ARG A 179 4.44 12.26 -28.30
C ARG A 179 3.77 11.98 -29.64
N ARG A 180 4.52 12.06 -30.74
CA ARG A 180 4.02 11.69 -32.08
C ARG A 180 3.67 10.20 -32.13
N GLU A 181 4.54 9.37 -31.59
CA GLU A 181 4.31 7.93 -31.53
C GLU A 181 3.07 7.59 -30.69
N ALA A 182 2.85 8.27 -29.56
CA ALA A 182 1.64 8.10 -28.75
C ALA A 182 0.38 8.41 -29.58
N ILE A 183 0.39 9.47 -30.38
CA ILE A 183 -0.71 9.85 -31.28
C ILE A 183 -0.91 8.78 -32.35
N ASN A 184 0.18 8.35 -33.03
CA ASN A 184 0.13 7.39 -34.13
C ASN A 184 -0.37 6.01 -33.69
N THR A 185 0.02 5.57 -32.46
CA THR A 185 -0.37 4.28 -31.89
C THR A 185 -1.72 4.32 -31.16
N GLY A 186 -2.34 5.51 -31.08
CA GLY A 186 -3.58 5.72 -30.32
C GLY A 186 -3.42 5.51 -28.83
N SER A 187 -2.21 5.75 -28.28
CA SER A 187 -1.97 5.77 -26.84
C SER A 187 -2.58 7.03 -26.24
N ASP A 188 -3.35 6.88 -25.17
CA ASP A 188 -4.08 7.99 -24.54
C ASP A 188 -3.31 8.64 -23.38
N VAL A 189 -2.23 7.99 -22.91
CA VAL A 189 -1.33 8.52 -21.88
C VAL A 189 0.12 8.35 -22.32
N LEU A 190 0.93 9.41 -22.18
CA LEU A 190 2.39 9.39 -22.35
C LEU A 190 3.04 9.61 -20.99
N ILE A 191 3.79 8.62 -20.50
CA ILE A 191 4.55 8.70 -19.25
C ILE A 191 6.01 8.95 -19.61
N VAL A 192 6.54 10.09 -19.15
CA VAL A 192 7.92 10.52 -19.39
C VAL A 192 8.74 10.28 -18.14
N ASP A 193 9.60 9.26 -18.16
CA ASP A 193 10.57 8.96 -17.11
C ASP A 193 11.83 9.79 -17.31
N THR A 194 12.10 10.70 -16.38
CA THR A 194 13.22 11.66 -16.49
C THR A 194 14.47 11.19 -15.74
N ALA A 195 15.60 11.77 -16.10
CA ALA A 195 16.83 11.58 -15.35
C ALA A 195 16.66 11.99 -13.89
N GLY A 196 17.31 11.27 -12.99
CA GLY A 196 17.47 11.67 -11.60
C GLY A 196 18.92 11.95 -11.31
N ARG A 197 19.18 13.05 -10.60
CA ARG A 197 20.50 13.36 -10.05
C ARG A 197 20.50 13.17 -8.54
N LEU A 198 21.68 13.04 -7.95
CA LEU A 198 21.84 12.87 -6.50
C LEU A 198 21.40 14.13 -5.73
N HIS A 199 21.59 15.28 -6.33
CA HIS A 199 21.23 16.59 -5.78
C HIS A 199 20.45 17.41 -6.79
N ILE A 200 19.71 18.37 -6.31
CA ILE A 200 19.07 19.39 -7.13
C ILE A 200 20.15 20.35 -7.59
N ASP A 201 20.38 20.40 -8.89
CA ASP A 201 21.27 21.35 -9.54
C ASP A 201 20.52 22.16 -10.60
N ASP A 202 21.10 23.30 -11.01
CA ASP A 202 20.47 24.20 -11.97
C ASP A 202 20.24 23.50 -13.32
N GLN A 203 21.19 22.68 -13.78
CA GLN A 203 21.08 21.95 -15.04
C GLN A 203 19.88 20.97 -15.07
N LEU A 204 19.65 20.23 -13.99
CA LEU A 204 18.47 19.38 -13.86
C LEU A 204 17.19 20.21 -13.92
N MET A 205 17.17 21.33 -13.22
CA MET A 205 16.00 22.20 -13.17
C MET A 205 15.71 22.89 -14.50
N GLU A 206 16.72 23.31 -15.23
CA GLU A 206 16.59 23.88 -16.57
C GLU A 206 16.04 22.84 -17.56
N GLU A 207 16.57 21.62 -17.55
CA GLU A 207 16.08 20.51 -18.38
C GLU A 207 14.61 20.20 -18.08
N MET A 208 14.26 20.12 -16.80
CA MET A 208 12.88 19.85 -16.38
C MET A 208 11.92 20.98 -16.75
N GLN A 209 12.37 22.25 -16.67
CA GLN A 209 11.59 23.41 -17.11
C GLN A 209 11.42 23.44 -18.64
N SER A 210 12.45 23.06 -19.40
CA SER A 210 12.35 22.89 -20.86
C SER A 210 11.33 21.85 -21.22
N LEU A 211 11.38 20.66 -20.59
CA LEU A 211 10.40 19.60 -20.77
C LEU A 211 8.99 20.05 -20.42
N LYS A 212 8.80 20.78 -19.31
CA LYS A 212 7.49 21.33 -18.93
C LYS A 212 6.95 22.29 -19.99
N LYS A 213 7.77 23.20 -20.52
CA LYS A 213 7.36 24.14 -21.58
C LYS A 213 7.02 23.40 -22.87
N LEU A 214 7.83 22.42 -23.26
CA LEU A 214 7.69 21.69 -24.51
C LEU A 214 6.45 20.79 -24.55
N LEU A 215 6.19 20.09 -23.45
CA LEU A 215 5.15 19.08 -23.37
C LEU A 215 3.82 19.61 -22.85
N SER A 216 3.84 20.72 -22.09
CA SER A 216 2.67 21.24 -21.35
C SER A 216 1.94 20.08 -20.62
N PRO A 217 2.63 19.34 -19.72
CA PRO A 217 2.10 18.12 -19.15
C PRO A 217 0.85 18.39 -18.30
N SER A 218 -0.12 17.49 -18.39
CA SER A 218 -1.32 17.53 -17.53
C SER A 218 -0.97 17.21 -16.08
N GLU A 219 0.08 16.39 -15.88
CA GLU A 219 0.57 16.00 -14.57
C GLU A 219 2.11 16.09 -14.50
N ILE A 220 2.58 16.69 -13.43
CA ILE A 220 3.99 16.65 -13.01
C ILE A 220 4.00 15.98 -11.64
N LEU A 221 4.38 14.71 -11.62
CA LEU A 221 4.39 13.89 -10.41
C LEU A 221 5.79 13.84 -9.81
N PHE A 222 5.91 14.34 -8.60
CA PHE A 222 7.15 14.21 -7.84
C PHE A 222 7.20 12.86 -7.13
N VAL A 223 8.20 12.06 -7.47
CA VAL A 223 8.43 10.73 -6.88
C VAL A 223 9.42 10.87 -5.74
N ALA A 224 8.95 10.62 -4.52
CA ALA A 224 9.73 10.73 -3.29
C ALA A 224 9.88 9.38 -2.60
N ASP A 225 11.08 9.09 -2.12
CA ASP A 225 11.35 7.96 -1.24
C ASP A 225 10.89 8.32 0.18
N ALA A 226 9.89 7.63 0.70
CA ALA A 226 9.35 7.90 2.03
C ALA A 226 10.35 7.62 3.17
N MET A 227 11.38 6.82 2.90
CA MET A 227 12.43 6.51 3.88
C MET A 227 13.44 7.65 4.08
N THR A 228 13.53 8.60 3.15
CA THR A 228 14.47 9.73 3.24
C THR A 228 13.95 10.88 4.12
N GLY A 229 12.74 10.76 4.67
CA GLY A 229 12.20 11.67 5.67
C GLY A 229 12.16 13.13 5.23
N GLN A 230 12.78 14.03 6.02
CA GLN A 230 12.77 15.47 5.76
C GLN A 230 13.54 15.89 4.48
N ASP A 231 14.46 15.08 3.98
CA ASP A 231 15.15 15.38 2.71
C ASP A 231 14.19 15.21 1.51
N ALA A 232 13.26 14.25 1.57
CA ALA A 232 12.19 14.18 0.58
C ALA A 232 11.31 15.43 0.60
N VAL A 233 11.01 15.95 1.79
CA VAL A 233 10.18 17.17 1.96
C VAL A 233 10.85 18.40 1.38
N LYS A 234 12.14 18.61 1.68
CA LYS A 234 12.94 19.72 1.12
C LYS A 234 13.00 19.64 -0.39
N SER A 235 13.31 18.46 -0.92
CA SER A 235 13.37 18.24 -2.37
C SER A 235 12.04 18.51 -3.04
N ALA A 236 10.93 18.05 -2.45
CA ALA A 236 9.59 18.31 -2.97
C ALA A 236 9.26 19.81 -3.05
N ASP A 237 9.65 20.58 -2.03
CA ASP A 237 9.46 22.04 -1.99
C ASP A 237 10.25 22.75 -3.10
N GLU A 238 11.52 22.39 -3.29
CA GLU A 238 12.37 22.97 -4.33
C GLU A 238 11.85 22.64 -5.74
N PHE A 239 11.48 21.37 -5.98
CA PHE A 239 10.86 20.98 -7.25
C PHE A 239 9.53 21.70 -7.46
N HIS A 240 8.72 21.86 -6.41
CA HIS A 240 7.44 22.56 -6.53
C HIS A 240 7.61 24.04 -6.91
N LYS A 241 8.55 24.74 -6.28
CA LYS A 241 8.86 26.14 -6.59
C LYS A 241 9.27 26.36 -8.04
N LYS A 242 10.03 25.42 -8.61
CA LYS A 242 10.56 25.52 -9.98
C LYS A 242 9.57 24.97 -11.05
N LEU A 243 8.86 23.88 -10.75
CA LEU A 243 8.07 23.15 -11.74
C LEU A 243 6.56 23.25 -11.54
N THR A 244 6.08 23.73 -10.40
CA THR A 244 4.65 23.75 -10.06
C THR A 244 4.06 22.33 -10.15
N LEU A 245 4.49 21.44 -9.25
CA LEU A 245 4.04 20.05 -9.20
C LEU A 245 2.51 19.96 -9.15
N THR A 246 1.94 18.90 -9.68
CA THR A 246 0.49 18.62 -9.64
C THR A 246 0.13 17.51 -8.65
N GLY A 247 1.14 16.78 -8.18
CA GLY A 247 0.97 15.72 -7.19
C GLY A 247 2.29 15.06 -6.81
N VAL A 248 2.22 14.24 -5.78
CA VAL A 248 3.34 13.48 -5.23
C VAL A 248 3.02 11.99 -5.26
N VAL A 249 4.05 11.19 -5.52
CA VAL A 249 4.02 9.73 -5.36
C VAL A 249 5.05 9.36 -4.29
N LEU A 250 4.61 8.70 -3.22
CA LEU A 250 5.49 8.20 -2.18
C LEU A 250 5.85 6.74 -2.46
N THR A 251 7.14 6.45 -2.55
CA THR A 251 7.65 5.09 -2.76
C THR A 251 8.16 4.48 -1.45
N LYS A 252 8.38 3.17 -1.45
CA LYS A 252 8.95 2.39 -0.34
C LYS A 252 8.16 2.51 0.97
N MET A 253 6.84 2.68 0.84
CA MET A 253 5.97 2.77 2.02
C MET A 253 5.82 1.43 2.76
N ASP A 254 6.17 0.31 2.13
CA ASP A 254 6.27 -1.04 2.70
C ASP A 254 7.46 -1.24 3.63
N GLY A 255 8.49 -0.42 3.51
CA GLY A 255 9.65 -0.43 4.41
C GLY A 255 9.36 0.23 5.78
N ASP A 256 10.42 0.45 6.55
CA ASP A 256 10.36 1.15 7.85
C ASP A 256 10.20 2.68 7.64
N ALA A 257 9.25 3.07 6.80
CA ALA A 257 8.91 4.46 6.61
C ALA A 257 8.23 5.00 7.86
N ARG A 258 8.87 5.99 8.51
CA ARG A 258 8.35 6.62 9.74
C ARG A 258 7.04 7.40 9.55
N GLY A 259 6.63 7.62 8.29
CA GLY A 259 5.39 8.29 7.92
C GLY A 259 5.43 9.82 7.94
N GLY A 260 6.46 10.40 8.52
CA GLY A 260 6.58 11.85 8.64
C GLY A 260 6.67 12.57 7.30
N ALA A 261 7.28 11.96 6.29
CA ALA A 261 7.34 12.50 4.95
C ALA A 261 5.92 12.73 4.36
N ALA A 262 5.00 11.76 4.52
CA ALA A 262 3.63 11.89 4.02
C ALA A 262 2.90 13.09 4.63
N LEU A 263 2.97 13.25 5.97
CA LEU A 263 2.35 14.36 6.68
C LEU A 263 2.98 15.72 6.32
N SER A 264 4.28 15.73 6.02
CA SER A 264 5.03 16.97 5.80
C SER A 264 4.99 17.45 4.36
N ILE A 265 5.12 16.57 3.36
CA ILE A 265 5.23 16.94 1.94
C ILE A 265 4.03 17.74 1.48
N ARG A 266 2.82 17.27 1.80
CA ARG A 266 1.61 17.96 1.40
C ARG A 266 1.50 19.34 2.05
N ASN A 267 1.79 19.45 3.35
CA ASN A 267 1.72 20.71 4.06
C ASN A 267 2.72 21.74 3.50
N VAL A 268 3.93 21.29 3.13
CA VAL A 268 4.99 22.15 2.61
C VAL A 268 4.73 22.55 1.15
N THR A 269 4.32 21.60 0.30
CA THR A 269 4.14 21.85 -1.15
C THR A 269 2.71 22.32 -1.50
N GLY A 270 1.72 22.12 -0.63
CA GLY A 270 0.32 22.31 -0.96
C GLY A 270 -0.24 21.29 -1.97
N GLN A 271 0.61 20.35 -2.47
CA GLN A 271 0.21 19.41 -3.50
C GLN A 271 -0.27 18.07 -2.92
N PRO A 272 -1.30 17.45 -3.52
CA PRO A 272 -1.83 16.20 -3.01
C PRO A 272 -0.86 15.04 -3.26
N ILE A 273 -0.83 14.10 -2.32
CA ILE A 273 -0.27 12.78 -2.59
C ILE A 273 -1.31 12.03 -3.41
N LYS A 274 -0.91 11.51 -4.59
CA LYS A 274 -1.83 10.79 -5.50
C LYS A 274 -1.69 9.28 -5.40
N PHE A 275 -0.47 8.80 -5.22
CA PHE A 275 -0.17 7.36 -5.14
C PHE A 275 0.85 7.06 -4.07
N ILE A 276 0.81 5.80 -3.61
CA ILE A 276 1.81 5.19 -2.72
C ILE A 276 2.30 3.87 -3.33
N GLY A 277 3.61 3.66 -3.29
CA GLY A 277 4.24 2.39 -3.61
C GLY A 277 4.36 1.54 -2.34
N VAL A 278 3.70 0.38 -2.33
CA VAL A 278 3.55 -0.49 -1.16
C VAL A 278 4.24 -1.85 -1.32
N GLY A 279 5.24 -1.93 -2.16
CA GLY A 279 6.02 -3.16 -2.41
C GLY A 279 6.79 -3.09 -3.72
N GLU A 280 7.54 -4.12 -4.04
CA GLU A 280 8.41 -4.18 -5.23
C GLU A 280 7.66 -4.56 -6.52
N LYS A 281 6.58 -5.33 -6.42
CA LYS A 281 5.82 -5.82 -7.57
C LYS A 281 5.21 -4.69 -8.39
N TYR A 282 4.96 -4.94 -9.67
CA TYR A 282 4.41 -3.93 -10.58
C TYR A 282 2.94 -3.57 -10.31
N ASP A 283 2.23 -4.37 -9.56
CA ASP A 283 0.86 -4.10 -9.08
C ASP A 283 0.82 -3.37 -7.72
N ALA A 284 1.99 -3.19 -7.07
CA ALA A 284 2.12 -2.55 -5.77
C ALA A 284 2.19 -1.01 -5.87
N LEU A 285 1.21 -0.40 -6.56
CA LEU A 285 0.94 1.03 -6.59
C LEU A 285 -0.53 1.24 -6.27
N GLU A 286 -0.81 1.98 -5.21
CA GLU A 286 -2.17 2.24 -4.74
C GLU A 286 -2.48 3.74 -4.78
N PRO A 287 -3.72 4.15 -5.12
CA PRO A 287 -4.18 5.52 -4.89
C PRO A 287 -4.04 5.87 -3.40
N PHE A 288 -3.70 7.13 -3.14
CA PHE A 288 -3.58 7.62 -1.77
C PHE A 288 -4.95 7.98 -1.21
N HIS A 289 -5.38 7.27 -0.16
CA HIS A 289 -6.61 7.53 0.57
C HIS A 289 -6.29 8.11 1.95
N PRO A 290 -6.45 9.42 2.17
CA PRO A 290 -6.04 10.07 3.41
C PRO A 290 -6.66 9.46 4.68
N ASP A 291 -7.95 9.18 4.64
CA ASP A 291 -8.70 8.58 5.75
C ASP A 291 -8.19 7.18 6.14
N ARG A 292 -7.83 6.34 5.15
CA ARG A 292 -7.27 5.00 5.36
C ARG A 292 -5.85 5.07 5.95
N ILE A 293 -5.03 5.99 5.43
CA ILE A 293 -3.67 6.20 5.95
C ILE A 293 -3.74 6.69 7.40
N VAL A 294 -4.62 7.63 7.72
CA VAL A 294 -4.83 8.09 9.10
C VAL A 294 -5.32 6.96 9.98
N SER A 295 -6.25 6.13 9.51
CA SER A 295 -6.72 4.96 10.26
C SER A 295 -5.59 3.98 10.57
N ARG A 296 -4.65 3.75 9.64
CA ARG A 296 -3.45 2.95 9.87
C ARG A 296 -2.50 3.61 10.88
N ILE A 297 -2.24 4.92 10.76
CA ILE A 297 -1.42 5.70 11.70
C ILE A 297 -1.98 5.61 13.13
N LEU A 298 -3.30 5.66 13.28
CA LEU A 298 -3.97 5.58 14.58
C LEU A 298 -4.14 4.14 15.10
N GLY A 299 -3.70 3.13 14.32
CA GLY A 299 -3.85 1.72 14.67
C GLY A 299 -5.29 1.21 14.64
N MET A 300 -6.17 1.91 13.94
CA MET A 300 -7.57 1.52 13.74
C MET A 300 -7.73 0.50 12.61
N GLY A 301 -6.65 0.17 11.91
CA GLY A 301 -6.65 -0.74 10.76
C GLY A 301 -7.16 -0.09 9.48
N ASP A 302 -7.17 -0.86 8.42
CA ASP A 302 -7.68 -0.46 7.10
C ASP A 302 -8.52 -1.60 6.49
N ILE A 303 -9.66 -1.81 7.08
CA ILE A 303 -10.57 -2.90 6.69
C ILE A 303 -11.09 -2.69 5.26
N LEU A 304 -11.28 -1.44 4.82
CA LEU A 304 -11.78 -1.15 3.47
C LEU A 304 -10.77 -1.56 2.39
N SER A 305 -9.49 -1.23 2.56
CA SER A 305 -8.45 -1.71 1.63
C SER A 305 -8.33 -3.24 1.63
N LEU A 306 -8.53 -3.90 2.77
CA LEU A 306 -8.52 -5.35 2.85
C LEU A 306 -9.71 -5.95 2.07
N ILE A 307 -10.90 -5.38 2.21
CA ILE A 307 -12.11 -5.81 1.48
C ILE A 307 -11.91 -5.59 -0.03
N GLU A 308 -11.43 -4.44 -0.47
CA GLU A 308 -11.17 -4.16 -1.90
C GLU A 308 -10.15 -5.12 -2.50
N LYS A 309 -9.05 -5.40 -1.78
CA LYS A 309 -8.06 -6.40 -2.22
C LYS A 309 -8.68 -7.80 -2.31
N ALA A 310 -9.53 -8.15 -1.36
CA ALA A 310 -10.25 -9.42 -1.39
C ALA A 310 -11.20 -9.48 -2.61
N GLU A 311 -11.99 -8.43 -2.86
CA GLU A 311 -12.93 -8.37 -3.99
C GLU A 311 -12.23 -8.46 -5.35
N GLN A 312 -11.07 -7.82 -5.52
CA GLN A 312 -10.30 -7.87 -6.77
C GLN A 312 -9.69 -9.25 -7.07
N GLN A 313 -9.44 -10.05 -6.04
CA GLN A 313 -8.76 -11.35 -6.17
C GLN A 313 -9.70 -12.55 -6.03
N ILE A 314 -10.92 -12.34 -5.50
CA ILE A 314 -11.90 -13.41 -5.35
C ILE A 314 -12.62 -13.65 -6.69
N ASP A 315 -12.37 -14.82 -7.26
CA ASP A 315 -13.22 -15.36 -8.33
C ASP A 315 -14.59 -15.72 -7.72
N ARG A 316 -15.58 -14.82 -7.87
CA ARG A 316 -16.92 -14.95 -7.30
C ARG A 316 -17.55 -16.32 -7.58
N LYS A 317 -17.35 -16.85 -8.79
CA LYS A 317 -17.88 -18.17 -9.17
C LYS A 317 -17.28 -19.30 -8.34
N LYS A 318 -15.95 -19.25 -8.13
CA LYS A 318 -15.29 -20.25 -7.27
C LYS A 318 -15.65 -20.11 -5.80
N ALA A 319 -15.85 -18.89 -5.31
CA ALA A 319 -16.28 -18.65 -3.94
C ALA A 319 -17.72 -19.16 -3.70
N GLU A 320 -18.64 -18.95 -4.64
CA GLU A 320 -20.01 -19.49 -4.58
C GLU A 320 -20.03 -21.02 -4.68
N GLU A 321 -19.22 -21.62 -5.55
CA GLU A 321 -19.06 -23.06 -5.64
C GLU A 321 -18.48 -23.67 -4.37
N MET A 322 -17.50 -23.02 -3.73
CA MET A 322 -16.96 -23.48 -2.43
C MET A 322 -17.99 -23.35 -1.31
N ALA A 323 -18.72 -22.24 -1.26
CA ALA A 323 -19.77 -22.04 -0.27
C ALA A 323 -20.88 -23.09 -0.43
N SER A 324 -21.30 -23.40 -1.65
CA SER A 324 -22.31 -24.41 -1.93
C SER A 324 -21.84 -25.83 -1.55
N ARG A 325 -20.57 -26.19 -1.83
CA ARG A 325 -19.99 -27.49 -1.41
C ARG A 325 -19.83 -27.58 0.11
N ALA A 326 -19.43 -26.49 0.77
CA ALA A 326 -19.34 -26.45 2.23
C ALA A 326 -20.72 -26.65 2.90
N LEU A 327 -21.77 -26.08 2.32
CA LEU A 327 -23.16 -26.24 2.77
C LEU A 327 -23.74 -27.66 2.44
N ALA A 328 -23.34 -28.26 1.31
CA ALA A 328 -23.75 -29.59 0.88
C ALA A 328 -23.09 -30.73 1.70
N GLY A 329 -22.13 -30.41 2.58
CA GLY A 329 -21.52 -31.44 3.46
C GLY A 329 -20.33 -32.17 2.83
N ASP A 330 -19.95 -31.90 1.58
CA ASP A 330 -18.81 -32.53 0.88
C ASP A 330 -17.42 -32.12 1.44
N GLY A 331 -17.41 -31.18 2.37
CA GLY A 331 -16.26 -30.84 3.19
C GLY A 331 -15.18 -30.08 2.43
N PHE A 332 -14.43 -29.31 3.17
CA PHE A 332 -13.24 -28.58 2.71
C PHE A 332 -12.08 -29.57 2.46
N SER A 333 -11.52 -29.61 1.25
CA SER A 333 -10.44 -30.50 0.83
C SER A 333 -9.05 -29.86 1.01
N LEU A 334 -7.97 -30.66 0.96
CA LEU A 334 -6.60 -30.13 0.90
C LEU A 334 -6.32 -29.38 -0.43
N GLU A 335 -7.04 -29.72 -1.50
CA GLU A 335 -7.02 -28.97 -2.77
C GLU A 335 -7.56 -27.54 -2.55
N ASP A 336 -8.74 -27.43 -1.91
CA ASP A 336 -9.34 -26.14 -1.59
C ASP A 336 -8.45 -25.32 -0.65
N PHE A 337 -7.80 -25.97 0.31
CA PHE A 337 -6.86 -25.33 1.22
C PHE A 337 -5.64 -24.75 0.48
N ARG A 338 -5.05 -25.50 -0.46
CA ARG A 338 -3.96 -25.02 -1.32
C ARG A 338 -4.39 -23.81 -2.16
N ASP A 339 -5.56 -23.90 -2.77
CA ASP A 339 -6.06 -22.84 -3.65
C ASP A 339 -6.37 -21.57 -2.85
N GLN A 340 -6.86 -21.68 -1.62
CA GLN A 340 -7.01 -20.54 -0.72
C GLN A 340 -5.65 -19.93 -0.32
N LEU A 341 -4.65 -20.75 0.01
CA LEU A 341 -3.30 -20.23 0.30
C LEU A 341 -2.74 -19.45 -0.90
N ARG A 342 -2.95 -19.96 -2.11
CA ARG A 342 -2.56 -19.24 -3.35
C ARG A 342 -3.31 -17.93 -3.55
N GLN A 343 -4.59 -17.89 -3.25
CA GLN A 343 -5.39 -16.65 -3.32
C GLN A 343 -4.89 -15.61 -2.31
N VAL A 344 -4.69 -16.00 -1.05
CA VAL A 344 -4.14 -15.10 -0.03
C VAL A 344 -2.78 -14.56 -0.45
N ARG A 345 -1.91 -15.40 -1.02
CA ARG A 345 -0.60 -14.98 -1.52
C ARG A 345 -0.68 -14.00 -2.69
N LYS A 346 -1.69 -14.10 -3.55
CA LYS A 346 -1.94 -13.13 -4.62
C LYS A 346 -2.38 -11.77 -4.08
N MET A 347 -3.04 -11.72 -2.92
CA MET A 347 -3.47 -10.47 -2.28
C MET A 347 -2.30 -9.67 -1.65
N GLY A 348 -1.12 -10.25 -1.57
CA GLY A 348 0.08 -9.65 -0.97
C GLY A 348 0.74 -10.53 0.08
N SER A 349 1.76 -10.00 0.81
CA SER A 349 2.34 -10.74 1.93
C SER A 349 1.33 -10.84 3.08
N ILE A 350 1.36 -11.96 3.79
CA ILE A 350 0.45 -12.18 4.94
C ILE A 350 0.69 -11.11 6.01
N GLN A 351 1.93 -10.67 6.21
CA GLN A 351 2.27 -9.57 7.10
C GLN A 351 1.58 -8.26 6.69
N SER A 352 1.57 -7.95 5.38
CA SER A 352 0.85 -6.78 4.86
C SER A 352 -0.66 -6.85 5.11
N LEU A 353 -1.27 -8.03 4.94
CA LEU A 353 -2.70 -8.22 5.16
C LEU A 353 -3.07 -8.13 6.65
N ILE A 354 -2.24 -8.73 7.53
CA ILE A 354 -2.44 -8.65 8.99
C ILE A 354 -2.20 -7.22 9.49
N GLY A 355 -1.24 -6.47 8.90
CA GLY A 355 -1.02 -5.06 9.20
C GLY A 355 -2.21 -4.14 8.86
N MET A 356 -3.15 -4.60 8.02
CA MET A 356 -4.41 -3.88 7.73
C MET A 356 -5.50 -4.13 8.77
N LEU A 357 -5.35 -5.13 9.65
CA LEU A 357 -6.32 -5.39 10.70
C LEU A 357 -6.13 -4.42 11.87
N PRO A 358 -7.21 -4.07 12.57
CA PRO A 358 -7.12 -3.22 13.76
C PRO A 358 -6.22 -3.85 14.83
N SER A 359 -5.35 -3.05 15.44
CA SER A 359 -4.49 -3.47 16.57
C SER A 359 -5.28 -3.65 17.87
N ILE A 360 -6.56 -3.32 17.87
CA ILE A 360 -7.45 -3.27 19.04
C ILE A 360 -8.57 -4.29 18.88
N GLY A 361 -9.02 -4.91 19.98
CA GLY A 361 -10.12 -5.86 19.98
C GLY A 361 -9.69 -7.31 19.69
N PRO A 362 -10.57 -8.16 19.14
CA PRO A 362 -10.32 -9.59 18.97
C PRO A 362 -9.17 -9.92 18.02
N PHE A 363 -8.73 -8.96 17.21
CA PHE A 363 -7.64 -9.12 16.22
C PHE A 363 -6.24 -8.78 16.76
N SER A 364 -6.14 -8.20 17.96
CA SER A 364 -4.84 -7.79 18.55
C SER A 364 -3.84 -8.94 18.76
N GLY A 365 -4.36 -10.16 18.95
CA GLY A 365 -3.53 -11.36 19.05
C GLY A 365 -2.93 -11.84 17.72
N LEU A 366 -3.58 -11.53 16.60
CA LEU A 366 -3.14 -11.93 15.27
C LEU A 366 -1.94 -11.13 14.80
N GLN A 367 -1.84 -9.84 15.13
CA GLN A 367 -0.68 -9.02 14.80
C GLN A 367 0.61 -9.53 15.46
N LYS A 368 0.54 -9.92 16.74
CA LYS A 368 1.69 -10.52 17.46
C LYS A 368 2.08 -11.90 16.91
N ALA A 369 1.15 -12.59 16.24
CA ALA A 369 1.42 -13.85 15.57
C ALA A 369 2.00 -13.65 14.15
N ALA A 370 1.76 -12.51 13.51
CA ALA A 370 2.23 -12.19 12.17
C ALA A 370 3.76 -12.17 12.07
N ASP A 371 4.44 -11.65 13.10
CA ASP A 371 5.91 -11.59 13.17
C ASP A 371 6.56 -12.98 13.19
N LYS A 372 5.76 -14.02 13.46
CA LYS A 372 6.21 -15.42 13.51
C LYS A 372 5.84 -16.23 12.27
N VAL A 373 5.07 -15.65 11.33
CA VAL A 373 4.70 -16.33 10.10
C VAL A 373 5.82 -16.18 9.08
N ASP A 374 6.60 -17.26 8.91
CA ASP A 374 7.63 -17.35 7.88
C ASP A 374 6.99 -17.74 6.53
N GLU A 375 7.16 -16.90 5.50
CA GLU A 375 6.71 -17.20 4.13
C GLU A 375 7.28 -18.54 3.60
N ASN A 376 8.45 -18.95 4.08
CA ASN A 376 9.02 -20.24 3.77
C ASN A 376 8.16 -21.41 4.29
N GLN A 377 7.47 -21.24 5.42
CA GLN A 377 6.57 -22.27 5.94
C GLN A 377 5.38 -22.47 5.00
N ILE A 378 4.84 -21.38 4.43
CA ILE A 378 3.72 -21.46 3.47
C ILE A 378 4.16 -22.16 2.20
N ASN A 379 5.37 -21.84 1.67
CA ASN A 379 5.93 -22.52 0.53
C ASN A 379 6.10 -24.04 0.77
N ARG A 380 6.53 -24.42 1.98
CA ARG A 380 6.65 -25.83 2.38
C ARG A 380 5.30 -26.52 2.45
N VAL A 381 4.28 -25.87 3.02
CA VAL A 381 2.91 -26.40 3.05
C VAL A 381 2.38 -26.61 1.62
N GLU A 382 2.56 -25.66 0.73
CA GLU A 382 2.16 -25.77 -0.67
C GLU A 382 2.92 -26.91 -1.37
N ALA A 383 4.22 -27.07 -1.15
CA ALA A 383 5.05 -28.15 -1.70
C ALA A 383 4.56 -29.52 -1.21
N ILE A 384 4.21 -29.65 0.07
CA ILE A 384 3.65 -30.90 0.63
C ILE A 384 2.34 -31.26 -0.09
N ILE A 385 1.40 -30.29 -0.22
CA ILE A 385 0.11 -30.56 -0.88
C ILE A 385 0.32 -30.88 -2.38
N ASN A 386 1.21 -30.19 -3.07
CA ASN A 386 1.53 -30.45 -4.48
C ASN A 386 2.15 -31.85 -4.69
N SER A 387 2.84 -32.40 -3.69
CA SER A 387 3.41 -33.76 -3.73
C SER A 387 2.41 -34.87 -3.48
N MET A 388 1.16 -34.52 -3.12
CA MET A 388 0.05 -35.45 -2.98
C MET A 388 -0.64 -35.71 -4.33
N THR A 389 -1.17 -36.90 -4.54
CA THR A 389 -2.06 -37.17 -5.67
C THR A 389 -3.40 -36.45 -5.50
N VAL A 390 -4.14 -36.25 -6.59
CA VAL A 390 -5.49 -35.63 -6.54
C VAL A 390 -6.42 -36.41 -5.59
N TYR A 391 -6.33 -37.73 -5.59
CA TYR A 391 -7.09 -38.57 -4.66
C TYR A 391 -6.73 -38.29 -3.20
N GLU A 392 -5.45 -38.18 -2.86
CA GLU A 392 -4.99 -37.91 -1.49
C GLU A 392 -5.35 -36.50 -1.00
N ARG A 393 -5.41 -35.51 -1.90
CA ARG A 393 -5.84 -34.15 -1.56
C ARG A 393 -7.33 -34.10 -1.18
N ASN A 394 -8.14 -34.93 -1.84
CA ASN A 394 -9.57 -35.01 -1.55
C ASN A 394 -9.89 -35.98 -0.39
N HIS A 395 -9.05 -36.99 -0.16
CA HIS A 395 -9.25 -38.06 0.83
C HIS A 395 -8.02 -38.18 1.74
N HIS A 396 -7.82 -37.16 2.61
CA HIS A 396 -6.65 -37.09 3.52
C HIS A 396 -6.55 -38.32 4.46
N GLU A 397 -7.65 -38.99 4.73
CA GLU A 397 -7.72 -40.21 5.56
C GLU A 397 -6.99 -41.42 4.89
N ALA A 398 -6.88 -41.41 3.57
CA ALA A 398 -6.12 -42.42 2.83
C ALA A 398 -4.58 -42.28 2.96
N ILE A 399 -4.06 -41.20 3.56
CA ILE A 399 -2.63 -40.93 3.68
C ILE A 399 -2.04 -41.74 4.85
N ASN A 400 -1.59 -42.94 4.55
CA ASN A 400 -0.92 -43.85 5.49
C ASN A 400 0.60 -43.53 5.62
N GLY A 401 1.30 -44.31 6.46
CA GLY A 401 2.73 -44.07 6.76
C GLY A 401 3.67 -44.11 5.55
N SER A 402 3.42 -45.01 4.58
CA SER A 402 4.22 -45.12 3.36
C SER A 402 4.01 -43.93 2.44
N ARG A 403 2.78 -43.47 2.30
CA ARG A 403 2.40 -42.28 1.53
C ARG A 403 3.00 -41.00 2.15
N ARG A 404 2.99 -40.87 3.49
CA ARG A 404 3.64 -39.73 4.18
C ARG A 404 5.13 -39.66 3.89
N LYS A 405 5.84 -40.81 3.88
CA LYS A 405 7.26 -40.86 3.50
C LYS A 405 7.49 -40.42 2.05
N ARG A 406 6.63 -40.88 1.12
CA ARG A 406 6.70 -40.49 -0.30
C ARG A 406 6.44 -39.00 -0.49
N ILE A 407 5.40 -38.46 0.16
CA ILE A 407 5.04 -37.03 0.10
C ILE A 407 6.17 -36.18 0.68
N ALA A 408 6.73 -36.55 1.82
CA ALA A 408 7.87 -35.87 2.43
C ALA A 408 9.08 -35.81 1.50
N ARG A 409 9.41 -36.95 0.86
CA ARG A 409 10.51 -37.01 -0.12
C ARG A 409 10.24 -36.12 -1.34
N GLY A 410 9.03 -36.15 -1.89
CA GLY A 410 8.64 -35.37 -3.07
C GLY A 410 8.57 -33.87 -2.83
N SER A 411 8.26 -33.45 -1.61
CA SER A 411 8.19 -32.04 -1.21
C SER A 411 9.50 -31.45 -0.67
N GLY A 412 10.53 -32.28 -0.48
CA GLY A 412 11.77 -31.84 0.18
C GLY A 412 11.58 -31.49 1.66
N THR A 413 10.55 -32.07 2.31
CA THR A 413 10.22 -31.82 3.71
C THR A 413 10.36 -33.09 4.57
N SER A 414 10.17 -32.95 5.88
CA SER A 414 10.19 -34.08 6.80
C SER A 414 8.81 -34.75 6.95
N VAL A 415 8.78 -36.02 7.33
CA VAL A 415 7.54 -36.74 7.67
C VAL A 415 6.80 -36.03 8.84
N GLN A 416 7.54 -35.35 9.71
CA GLN A 416 7.00 -34.62 10.83
C GLN A 416 6.21 -33.39 10.35
N GLU A 417 6.72 -32.65 9.34
CA GLU A 417 6.02 -31.51 8.73
C GLU A 417 4.75 -31.98 8.02
N VAL A 418 4.78 -33.10 7.30
CA VAL A 418 3.57 -33.70 6.71
C VAL A 418 2.52 -34.05 7.78
N ASN A 419 2.95 -34.66 8.91
CA ASN A 419 2.06 -34.99 10.02
C ASN A 419 1.46 -33.73 10.68
N ASN A 420 2.25 -32.67 10.83
CA ASN A 420 1.79 -31.41 11.39
C ASN A 420 0.71 -30.79 10.50
N LEU A 421 0.94 -30.72 9.18
CA LEU A 421 -0.04 -30.23 8.22
C LEU A 421 -1.37 -31.01 8.31
N LEU A 422 -1.31 -32.35 8.26
CA LEU A 422 -2.52 -33.17 8.34
C LEU A 422 -3.27 -32.98 9.66
N ARG A 423 -2.57 -32.77 10.77
CA ARG A 423 -3.19 -32.50 12.07
C ARG A 423 -3.87 -31.13 12.09
N GLN A 424 -3.21 -30.08 11.61
CA GLN A 424 -3.76 -28.74 11.50
C GLN A 424 -5.00 -28.72 10.59
N TYR A 425 -4.90 -29.39 9.44
CA TYR A 425 -6.02 -29.54 8.52
C TYR A 425 -7.24 -30.25 9.18
N ALA A 426 -7.00 -31.32 9.92
CA ALA A 426 -8.08 -32.06 10.62
C ALA A 426 -8.75 -31.18 11.71
N GLN A 427 -7.97 -30.34 12.41
CA GLN A 427 -8.51 -29.39 13.40
C GLN A 427 -9.36 -28.32 12.71
N MET A 428 -8.89 -27.78 11.60
CA MET A 428 -9.61 -26.78 10.82
C MET A 428 -10.90 -27.33 10.26
N LYS A 429 -10.89 -28.56 9.70
CA LYS A 429 -12.09 -29.26 9.21
C LYS A 429 -13.12 -29.45 10.31
N LYS A 430 -12.69 -29.76 11.54
CA LYS A 430 -13.58 -29.82 12.72
C LYS A 430 -14.22 -28.48 13.04
N MET A 431 -13.47 -27.40 13.00
CA MET A 431 -13.98 -26.04 13.23
C MET A 431 -15.03 -25.65 12.18
N PHE A 432 -14.75 -25.84 10.90
CA PHE A 432 -15.72 -25.55 9.82
C PHE A 432 -17.03 -26.37 10.00
N LYS A 433 -16.93 -27.64 10.35
CA LYS A 433 -18.09 -28.48 10.61
C LYS A 433 -18.91 -28.00 11.83
N GLN A 434 -18.28 -27.36 12.81
CA GLN A 434 -18.97 -26.77 13.96
C GLN A 434 -19.62 -25.42 13.60
N MET A 435 -18.99 -24.61 12.75
CA MET A 435 -19.54 -23.32 12.28
C MET A 435 -20.77 -23.51 11.39
N GLY A 436 -20.89 -24.61 10.62
CA GLY A 436 -22.05 -24.94 9.80
C GLY A 436 -23.28 -25.41 10.60
N LYS A 437 -23.20 -25.58 11.93
CA LYS A 437 -24.35 -25.97 12.74
C LYS A 437 -25.22 -24.75 13.10
N PRO A 438 -26.59 -24.89 13.03
CA PRO A 438 -27.52 -23.78 13.35
C PRO A 438 -27.34 -23.20 14.76
N SER A 439 -26.80 -23.97 15.71
CA SER A 439 -26.53 -23.54 17.08
C SER A 439 -25.40 -22.53 17.18
N PHE A 440 -24.42 -22.54 16.24
CA PHE A 440 -23.31 -21.59 16.21
C PHE A 440 -23.76 -20.24 15.60
N ALA A 441 -24.57 -20.26 14.55
CA ALA A 441 -25.17 -19.07 13.95
C ALA A 441 -26.03 -18.29 14.97
N ARG A 442 -26.80 -18.98 15.83
CA ARG A 442 -27.57 -18.38 16.94
C ARG A 442 -26.67 -17.78 18.03
N ARG A 443 -25.51 -18.37 18.33
CA ARG A 443 -24.54 -17.80 19.29
C ARG A 443 -23.84 -16.55 18.77
N MET A 444 -23.51 -16.51 17.48
CA MET A 444 -22.94 -15.30 16.84
C MET A 444 -23.95 -14.16 16.71
N ALA A 445 -25.23 -14.48 16.39
CA ALA A 445 -26.30 -13.47 16.32
C ALA A 445 -26.67 -12.89 17.72
N GLY A 446 -26.32 -13.58 18.81
CA GLY A 446 -26.49 -13.10 20.19
C GLY A 446 -25.30 -12.28 20.73
N MET A 447 -24.18 -12.25 20.03
CA MET A 447 -23.07 -11.35 20.34
C MET A 447 -23.34 -10.00 19.67
N LYS A 448 -23.97 -9.07 20.41
CA LYS A 448 -24.00 -7.66 20.06
C LYS A 448 -22.56 -7.22 19.83
N MET A 449 -22.20 -6.84 18.59
CA MET A 449 -20.99 -6.06 18.34
C MET A 449 -21.13 -4.74 19.10
N PRO A 450 -20.20 -4.39 19.97
CA PRO A 450 -20.19 -3.05 20.56
C PRO A 450 -19.73 -2.09 19.45
N GLY A 451 -20.66 -1.23 18.99
CA GLY A 451 -20.34 -0.09 18.14
C GLY A 451 -20.78 -0.21 16.67
N MET A 452 -22.07 -0.29 16.44
CA MET A 452 -22.75 0.34 15.28
C MET A 452 -23.68 1.40 15.80
#